data_b194211cd3a15e436640ad9741ff9d67
#
_entry.id   b194211cd3a15e436640ad9741ff9d67
#
_cell.length_a   1.000
_cell.length_b   1.000
_cell.length_c   1.000
_cell.angle_alpha   90.00
_cell.angle_beta   90.00
_cell.angle_gamma   90.00
#
_symmetry.space_group_name_H-M   'P 1'
#
loop_
_entity.id
_entity.type
_entity.pdbx_description
1 polymer ?
#
loop_
_entity_poly.entity_id
_entity_poly.type
_entity_poly.pdbx_seq_one_letter_code
_entity_poly.pdbx_strand_id
1 'polypeptide(L)'
;IVVLKDLLKIQPNNEGAQSDLAQAYEKSGRDPLEVYKSRFESNPDNISYGLDYSDKLLEVDRANEAIDILKQVVDEDPTSKVAFRKLAQAYDSADDLESAAKTYEKLFRLDPRNFRTAIKISEVYLENQDYASAFDWADRAVMLSDDGEAQAAKANVYYKGFQACRSGQISTDDRVVATLAYDGFEKAEKMGFSRYSRSKTWLSENEVLFGKAQWFMMDANIKNRGYVKTTTSCYNWVGERLNKQSGW
;
A
#
# COMPACT_ATOMS: atom_id res chain seq x y z
N ILE A 1 26.16 -15.80 27.87
CA ILE A 1 26.69 -15.58 26.52
C ILE A 1 27.40 -16.81 25.99
N VAL A 2 28.50 -17.29 26.68
CA VAL A 2 29.28 -18.44 26.20
C VAL A 2 28.42 -19.68 25.98
N VAL A 3 27.66 -20.09 26.98
CA VAL A 3 26.75 -21.28 26.89
C VAL A 3 25.76 -21.17 25.77
N LEU A 4 25.16 -20.00 25.56
CA LEU A 4 24.18 -19.77 24.48
C LEU A 4 24.86 -19.84 23.11
N LYS A 5 26.08 -19.31 22.97
CA LYS A 5 26.85 -19.46 21.72
C LYS A 5 27.19 -20.92 21.42
N ASP A 6 27.57 -21.69 22.44
CA ASP A 6 27.87 -23.13 22.24
C ASP A 6 26.59 -23.93 21.93
N LEU A 7 25.47 -23.59 22.55
CA LEU A 7 24.17 -24.16 22.21
C LEU A 7 23.79 -23.88 20.75
N LEU A 8 23.98 -22.64 20.28
CA LEU A 8 23.66 -22.25 18.90
C LEU A 8 24.60 -22.87 17.85
N LYS A 9 25.81 -23.31 18.21
CA LYS A 9 26.64 -24.13 17.33
C LYS A 9 26.06 -25.52 17.09
N ILE A 10 25.38 -26.07 18.11
CA ILE A 10 24.74 -27.40 18.06
C ILE A 10 23.33 -27.30 17.48
N GLN A 11 22.61 -26.24 17.84
CA GLN A 11 21.22 -25.98 17.45
C GLN A 11 21.07 -24.59 16.85
N PRO A 12 21.52 -24.36 15.61
CA PRO A 12 21.53 -23.03 14.98
C PRO A 12 20.15 -22.38 14.86
N ASN A 13 19.10 -23.21 14.76
CA ASN A 13 17.71 -22.78 14.59
C ASN A 13 16.93 -22.65 15.92
N ASN A 14 17.61 -22.69 17.07
CA ASN A 14 16.98 -22.52 18.36
C ASN A 14 16.65 -21.04 18.60
N GLU A 15 15.43 -20.64 18.24
CA GLU A 15 14.96 -19.24 18.36
C GLU A 15 15.01 -18.72 19.81
N GLY A 16 14.71 -19.58 20.81
CA GLY A 16 14.80 -19.21 22.20
C GLY A 16 16.24 -18.85 22.59
N ALA A 17 17.21 -19.68 22.21
CA ALA A 17 18.62 -19.42 22.49
C ALA A 17 19.14 -18.17 21.76
N GLN A 18 18.62 -17.88 20.58
CA GLN A 18 18.96 -16.64 19.85
C GLN A 18 18.41 -15.39 20.54
N SER A 19 17.15 -15.43 20.95
CA SER A 19 16.51 -14.34 21.68
C SER A 19 17.24 -14.08 23.02
N ASP A 20 17.56 -15.14 23.77
CA ASP A 20 18.30 -15.03 25.02
C ASP A 20 19.70 -14.49 24.82
N LEU A 21 20.37 -14.86 23.71
CA LEU A 21 21.71 -14.34 23.38
C LEU A 21 21.63 -12.87 22.98
N ALA A 22 20.63 -12.45 22.21
CA ALA A 22 20.39 -11.06 21.83
C ALA A 22 20.14 -10.19 23.09
N GLN A 23 19.27 -10.66 24.02
CA GLN A 23 19.06 -9.98 25.29
C GLN A 23 20.33 -9.91 26.17
N ALA A 24 21.15 -10.97 26.15
CA ALA A 24 22.42 -10.98 26.91
C ALA A 24 23.43 -10.00 26.32
N TYR A 25 23.40 -9.81 24.97
CA TYR A 25 24.22 -8.78 24.32
C TYR A 25 23.74 -7.39 24.72
N GLU A 26 22.46 -7.10 24.63
CA GLU A 26 21.87 -5.83 25.05
C GLU A 26 22.23 -5.49 26.49
N LYS A 27 22.04 -6.41 27.44
CA LYS A 27 22.38 -6.23 28.84
C LYS A 27 23.89 -6.04 29.08
N SER A 28 24.74 -6.50 28.18
CA SER A 28 26.20 -6.32 28.25
C SER A 28 26.71 -5.11 27.48
N GLY A 29 25.78 -4.29 26.88
CA GLY A 29 26.12 -3.12 26.08
C GLY A 29 26.66 -3.45 24.70
N ARG A 30 26.40 -4.66 24.20
CA ARG A 30 26.69 -5.08 22.82
C ARG A 30 25.48 -4.92 21.94
N ASP A 31 25.69 -4.79 20.63
CA ASP A 31 24.59 -4.73 19.67
C ASP A 31 23.89 -6.10 19.57
N PRO A 32 22.59 -6.23 19.89
CA PRO A 32 21.84 -7.47 19.75
C PRO A 32 21.81 -7.99 18.31
N LEU A 33 21.90 -7.10 17.32
CA LEU A 33 21.89 -7.45 15.90
C LEU A 33 23.11 -8.28 15.49
N GLU A 34 24.24 -8.19 16.21
CA GLU A 34 25.41 -9.03 15.94
C GLU A 34 25.11 -10.54 15.97
N VAL A 35 24.11 -10.95 16.76
CA VAL A 35 23.68 -12.35 16.84
C VAL A 35 23.09 -12.80 15.51
N TYR A 36 22.16 -12.02 14.97
CA TYR A 36 21.49 -12.32 13.69
C TYR A 36 22.45 -12.16 12.50
N LYS A 37 23.27 -11.09 12.53
CA LYS A 37 24.32 -10.84 11.52
C LYS A 37 25.29 -12.00 11.42
N SER A 38 25.91 -12.41 12.54
CA SER A 38 26.88 -13.49 12.58
C SER A 38 26.29 -14.83 12.10
N ARG A 39 25.02 -15.08 12.38
CA ARG A 39 24.31 -16.26 11.94
C ARG A 39 24.12 -16.25 10.43
N PHE A 40 23.68 -15.13 9.87
CA PHE A 40 23.52 -14.98 8.41
C PHE A 40 24.86 -15.06 7.69
N GLU A 41 25.89 -14.34 8.16
CA GLU A 41 27.23 -14.37 7.54
C GLU A 41 27.88 -15.77 7.56
N SER A 42 27.55 -16.59 8.57
CA SER A 42 28.05 -17.97 8.64
C SER A 42 27.33 -18.92 7.67
N ASN A 43 26.12 -18.57 7.22
CA ASN A 43 25.32 -19.38 6.31
C ASN A 43 24.47 -18.46 5.42
N PRO A 44 25.08 -17.74 4.47
CA PRO A 44 24.39 -16.71 3.67
C PRO A 44 23.31 -17.28 2.75
N ASP A 45 23.44 -18.55 2.35
CA ASP A 45 22.44 -19.24 1.51
C ASP A 45 21.19 -19.66 2.29
N ASN A 46 21.20 -19.47 3.63
CA ASN A 46 20.04 -19.81 4.44
C ASN A 46 19.04 -18.66 4.46
N ILE A 47 18.01 -18.78 3.63
CA ILE A 47 16.93 -17.81 3.45
C ILE A 47 16.29 -17.38 4.77
N SER A 48 16.05 -18.32 5.69
CA SER A 48 15.43 -18.02 7.00
C SER A 48 16.31 -17.07 7.82
N TYR A 49 17.65 -17.26 7.78
CA TYR A 49 18.56 -16.38 8.53
C TYR A 49 18.58 -14.96 7.96
N GLY A 50 18.53 -14.84 6.63
CA GLY A 50 18.43 -13.54 5.97
C GLY A 50 17.11 -12.83 6.29
N LEU A 51 16.00 -13.56 6.27
CA LEU A 51 14.68 -13.02 6.65
C LEU A 51 14.65 -12.56 8.11
N ASP A 52 15.15 -13.38 9.05
CA ASP A 52 15.20 -13.05 10.47
C ASP A 52 16.08 -11.81 10.73
N TYR A 53 17.26 -11.74 10.09
CA TYR A 53 18.16 -10.60 10.25
C TYR A 53 17.55 -9.32 9.65
N SER A 54 16.94 -9.41 8.48
CA SER A 54 16.26 -8.26 7.87
C SER A 54 15.10 -7.74 8.71
N ASP A 55 14.32 -8.62 9.35
CA ASP A 55 13.27 -8.20 10.27
C ASP A 55 13.83 -7.41 11.45
N LYS A 56 14.92 -7.88 12.04
CA LYS A 56 15.55 -7.18 13.15
C LYS A 56 16.16 -5.85 12.74
N LEU A 57 16.67 -5.73 11.52
CA LEU A 57 17.14 -4.46 10.97
C LEU A 57 15.98 -3.46 10.81
N LEU A 58 14.82 -3.92 10.30
CA LEU A 58 13.63 -3.09 10.14
C LEU A 58 13.03 -2.65 11.49
N GLU A 59 13.06 -3.52 12.52
CA GLU A 59 12.62 -3.17 13.87
C GLU A 59 13.41 -2.00 14.50
N VAL A 60 14.62 -1.72 14.01
CA VAL A 60 15.50 -0.63 14.51
C VAL A 60 15.76 0.44 13.45
N ASP A 61 14.86 0.60 12.48
CA ASP A 61 14.89 1.61 11.42
C ASP A 61 16.16 1.57 10.53
N ARG A 62 16.80 0.40 10.38
CA ARG A 62 17.95 0.17 9.48
C ARG A 62 17.50 -0.40 8.13
N ALA A 63 16.55 0.26 7.47
CA ALA A 63 15.90 -0.22 6.25
C ALA A 63 16.89 -0.48 5.09
N ASN A 64 17.89 0.38 4.89
CA ASN A 64 18.87 0.20 3.81
C ASN A 64 19.68 -1.08 3.97
N GLU A 65 20.08 -1.44 5.19
CA GLU A 65 20.80 -2.68 5.43
C GLU A 65 19.88 -3.90 5.27
N ALA A 66 18.62 -3.78 5.68
CA ALA A 66 17.63 -4.83 5.42
C ALA A 66 17.42 -5.07 3.90
N ILE A 67 17.42 -4.01 3.09
CA ILE A 67 17.33 -4.09 1.63
C ILE A 67 18.50 -4.92 1.06
N ASP A 68 19.72 -4.67 1.52
CA ASP A 68 20.91 -5.38 1.01
C ASP A 68 20.86 -6.88 1.34
N ILE A 69 20.39 -7.24 2.54
CA ILE A 69 20.18 -8.64 2.93
C ILE A 69 19.04 -9.27 2.12
N LEU A 70 17.91 -8.58 2.00
CA LEU A 70 16.74 -9.10 1.30
C LEU A 70 16.97 -9.26 -0.21
N LYS A 71 17.84 -8.45 -0.83
CA LYS A 71 18.29 -8.66 -2.22
C LYS A 71 19.01 -10.00 -2.36
N GLN A 72 19.92 -10.32 -1.45
CA GLN A 72 20.59 -11.62 -1.47
C GLN A 72 19.58 -12.75 -1.31
N VAL A 73 18.62 -12.62 -0.39
CA VAL A 73 17.56 -13.62 -0.16
C VAL A 73 16.69 -13.84 -1.40
N VAL A 74 16.30 -12.80 -2.13
CA VAL A 74 15.48 -12.95 -3.35
C VAL A 74 16.30 -13.44 -4.54
N ASP A 75 17.61 -13.24 -4.54
CA ASP A 75 18.50 -13.80 -5.56
C ASP A 75 18.68 -15.32 -5.36
N GLU A 76 18.73 -15.79 -4.10
CA GLU A 76 18.78 -17.22 -3.75
C GLU A 76 17.43 -17.93 -4.01
N ASP A 77 16.29 -17.27 -3.68
CA ASP A 77 14.96 -17.81 -3.99
C ASP A 77 14.08 -16.76 -4.71
N PRO A 78 14.18 -16.70 -6.05
CA PRO A 78 13.36 -15.78 -6.85
C PRO A 78 11.84 -16.08 -6.84
N THR A 79 11.41 -17.13 -6.14
CA THR A 79 9.99 -17.50 -6.01
C THR A 79 9.43 -17.22 -4.63
N SER A 80 10.25 -16.78 -3.70
CA SER A 80 9.85 -16.49 -2.32
C SER A 80 8.94 -15.27 -2.20
N LYS A 81 7.65 -15.51 -2.12
CA LYS A 81 6.65 -14.43 -1.88
C LYS A 81 6.92 -13.66 -0.58
N VAL A 82 7.45 -14.36 0.44
CA VAL A 82 7.78 -13.74 1.74
C VAL A 82 8.94 -12.77 1.59
N ALA A 83 10.01 -13.19 0.91
CA ALA A 83 11.19 -12.35 0.68
C ALA A 83 10.85 -11.11 -0.14
N PHE A 84 10.10 -11.25 -1.24
CA PHE A 84 9.66 -10.10 -2.04
C PHE A 84 8.78 -9.13 -1.26
N ARG A 85 7.88 -9.64 -0.42
CA ARG A 85 7.04 -8.77 0.43
C ARG A 85 7.90 -7.97 1.40
N LYS A 86 8.85 -8.61 2.09
CA LYS A 86 9.76 -7.95 3.02
C LYS A 86 10.66 -6.94 2.32
N LEU A 87 11.18 -7.28 1.14
CA LEU A 87 12.00 -6.37 0.34
C LEU A 87 11.20 -5.12 -0.09
N ALA A 88 9.95 -5.32 -0.52
CA ALA A 88 9.09 -4.18 -0.85
C ALA A 88 8.79 -3.30 0.37
N GLN A 89 8.53 -3.90 1.54
CA GLN A 89 8.35 -3.18 2.80
C GLN A 89 9.62 -2.44 3.24
N ALA A 90 10.79 -3.03 3.03
CA ALA A 90 12.06 -2.39 3.34
C ALA A 90 12.32 -1.15 2.46
N TYR A 91 12.00 -1.24 1.16
CA TYR A 91 12.06 -0.08 0.26
C TYR A 91 11.07 1.01 0.67
N ASP A 92 9.82 0.62 1.03
CA ASP A 92 8.79 1.53 1.53
C ASP A 92 9.28 2.27 2.81
N SER A 93 9.85 1.53 3.76
CA SER A 93 10.46 2.09 4.98
C SER A 93 11.67 3.00 4.71
N ALA A 94 12.36 2.82 3.58
CA ALA A 94 13.48 3.66 3.15
C ALA A 94 13.04 4.85 2.29
N ASP A 95 11.73 5.06 2.10
CA ASP A 95 11.12 6.07 1.22
C ASP A 95 11.52 5.92 -0.27
N ASP A 96 12.01 4.72 -0.67
CA ASP A 96 12.27 4.37 -2.06
C ASP A 96 11.00 3.78 -2.70
N LEU A 97 10.01 4.65 -2.92
CA LEU A 97 8.68 4.27 -3.40
C LEU A 97 8.72 3.63 -4.79
N GLU A 98 9.68 4.03 -5.64
CA GLU A 98 9.83 3.43 -6.98
C GLU A 98 10.27 1.97 -6.90
N SER A 99 11.27 1.66 -6.09
CA SER A 99 11.75 0.28 -5.87
C SER A 99 10.71 -0.56 -5.12
N ALA A 100 9.98 0.04 -4.18
CA ALA A 100 8.88 -0.62 -3.47
C ALA A 100 7.78 -1.06 -4.46
N ALA A 101 7.29 -0.15 -5.31
CA ALA A 101 6.27 -0.45 -6.32
C ALA A 101 6.73 -1.59 -7.26
N LYS A 102 7.92 -1.47 -7.84
CA LYS A 102 8.50 -2.51 -8.73
C LYS A 102 8.63 -3.87 -8.04
N THR A 103 8.96 -3.88 -6.75
CA THR A 103 9.11 -5.12 -5.98
C THR A 103 7.76 -5.74 -5.64
N TYR A 104 6.76 -4.94 -5.26
CA TYR A 104 5.38 -5.42 -5.10
C TYR A 104 4.79 -5.93 -6.42
N GLU A 105 5.12 -5.33 -7.57
CA GLU A 105 4.71 -5.85 -8.88
C GLU A 105 5.35 -7.21 -9.20
N LYS A 106 6.62 -7.43 -8.79
CA LYS A 106 7.25 -8.78 -8.87
C LYS A 106 6.49 -9.76 -7.99
N LEU A 107 6.17 -9.39 -6.75
CA LEU A 107 5.35 -10.21 -5.85
C LEU A 107 3.97 -10.51 -6.46
N PHE A 108 3.32 -9.53 -7.09
CA PHE A 108 2.04 -9.74 -7.75
C PHE A 108 2.15 -10.71 -8.93
N ARG A 109 3.25 -10.68 -9.70
CA ARG A 109 3.50 -11.69 -10.77
C ARG A 109 3.62 -13.11 -10.22
N LEU A 110 4.12 -13.29 -9.00
CA LEU A 110 4.17 -14.59 -8.32
C LEU A 110 2.79 -15.04 -7.78
N ASP A 111 1.88 -14.09 -7.57
CA ASP A 111 0.53 -14.35 -7.08
C ASP A 111 -0.50 -13.38 -7.68
N PRO A 112 -0.88 -13.57 -8.97
CA PRO A 112 -1.70 -12.59 -9.70
C PRO A 112 -3.15 -12.50 -9.24
N ARG A 113 -3.57 -13.37 -8.32
CA ARG A 113 -4.93 -13.35 -7.75
C ARG A 113 -4.99 -12.65 -6.38
N ASN A 114 -3.87 -12.22 -5.86
CA ASN A 114 -3.82 -11.57 -4.56
C ASN A 114 -4.21 -10.08 -4.67
N PHE A 115 -5.49 -9.80 -4.48
CA PHE A 115 -6.01 -8.43 -4.54
C PHE A 115 -5.37 -7.50 -3.50
N ARG A 116 -4.95 -8.02 -2.32
CA ARG A 116 -4.26 -7.22 -1.31
C ARG A 116 -2.89 -6.74 -1.77
N THR A 117 -2.17 -7.55 -2.57
CA THR A 117 -0.93 -7.08 -3.20
C THR A 117 -1.21 -5.96 -4.19
N ALA A 118 -2.28 -6.06 -4.99
CA ALA A 118 -2.68 -4.97 -5.89
C ALA A 118 -3.05 -3.68 -5.12
N ILE A 119 -3.74 -3.79 -3.97
CA ILE A 119 -4.01 -2.65 -3.08
C ILE A 119 -2.69 -2.02 -2.59
N LYS A 120 -1.71 -2.84 -2.16
CA LYS A 120 -0.42 -2.33 -1.69
C LYS A 120 0.33 -1.57 -2.79
N ILE A 121 0.31 -2.07 -4.01
CA ILE A 121 0.91 -1.35 -5.16
C ILE A 121 0.21 -0.01 -5.37
N SER A 122 -1.12 0.02 -5.32
CA SER A 122 -1.90 1.26 -5.42
C SER A 122 -1.55 2.26 -4.31
N GLU A 123 -1.40 1.79 -3.07
CA GLU A 123 -1.00 2.64 -1.93
C GLU A 123 0.39 3.28 -2.17
N VAL A 124 1.38 2.51 -2.61
CA VAL A 124 2.73 3.02 -2.91
C VAL A 124 2.71 4.06 -4.03
N TYR A 125 1.96 3.80 -5.12
CA TYR A 125 1.80 4.80 -6.18
C TYR A 125 1.06 6.06 -5.70
N LEU A 126 0.10 5.93 -4.77
CA LEU A 126 -0.54 7.10 -4.14
C LEU A 126 0.44 7.94 -3.31
N GLU A 127 1.33 7.32 -2.57
CA GLU A 127 2.39 8.00 -1.80
C GLU A 127 3.35 8.72 -2.74
N ASN A 128 3.67 8.12 -3.89
CA ASN A 128 4.46 8.74 -4.96
C ASN A 128 3.66 9.75 -5.81
N GLN A 129 2.42 10.04 -5.48
CA GLN A 129 1.51 10.95 -6.20
C GLN A 129 1.25 10.56 -7.66
N ASP A 130 1.52 9.32 -8.04
CA ASP A 130 1.13 8.77 -9.35
C ASP A 130 -0.30 8.22 -9.29
N TYR A 131 -1.27 9.13 -9.42
CA TYR A 131 -2.70 8.80 -9.32
C TYR A 131 -3.17 7.88 -10.44
N ALA A 132 -2.54 7.92 -11.62
CA ALA A 132 -2.91 7.07 -12.75
C ALA A 132 -2.56 5.61 -12.46
N SER A 133 -1.32 5.33 -12.11
CA SER A 133 -0.88 3.98 -11.74
C SER A 133 -1.60 3.48 -10.48
N ALA A 134 -1.80 4.35 -9.49
CA ALA A 134 -2.56 4.02 -8.28
C ALA A 134 -3.99 3.58 -8.61
N PHE A 135 -4.65 4.29 -9.52
CA PHE A 135 -6.01 3.96 -9.97
C PHE A 135 -6.05 2.61 -10.69
N ASP A 136 -5.16 2.37 -11.64
CA ASP A 136 -5.10 1.13 -12.40
C ASP A 136 -4.93 -0.10 -11.49
N TRP A 137 -4.08 0.02 -10.47
CA TRP A 137 -3.87 -1.06 -9.50
C TRP A 137 -5.04 -1.23 -8.53
N ALA A 138 -5.69 -0.14 -8.08
CA ALA A 138 -6.88 -0.22 -7.25
C ALA A 138 -8.07 -0.83 -8.03
N ASP A 139 -8.25 -0.45 -9.30
CA ASP A 139 -9.27 -1.02 -10.18
C ASP A 139 -9.02 -2.51 -10.41
N ARG A 140 -7.76 -2.91 -10.60
CA ARG A 140 -7.37 -4.32 -10.68
C ARG A 140 -7.71 -5.08 -9.41
N ALA A 141 -7.52 -4.49 -8.23
CA ALA A 141 -7.92 -5.12 -6.96
C ALA A 141 -9.43 -5.37 -6.90
N VAL A 142 -10.24 -4.40 -7.36
CA VAL A 142 -11.70 -4.53 -7.46
C VAL A 142 -12.11 -5.62 -8.45
N MET A 143 -11.40 -5.76 -9.58
CA MET A 143 -11.66 -6.84 -10.54
C MET A 143 -11.32 -8.23 -10.00
N LEU A 144 -10.36 -8.32 -9.08
CA LEU A 144 -9.91 -9.59 -8.49
C LEU A 144 -10.77 -10.03 -7.31
N SER A 145 -11.44 -9.11 -6.63
CA SER A 145 -12.20 -9.42 -5.41
C SER A 145 -13.38 -8.46 -5.23
N ASP A 146 -14.53 -9.02 -4.92
CA ASP A 146 -15.70 -8.25 -4.47
C ASP A 146 -15.64 -8.01 -2.95
N ASP A 147 -14.50 -7.47 -2.48
CA ASP A 147 -14.23 -7.16 -1.08
C ASP A 147 -14.34 -5.64 -0.84
N GLY A 148 -14.90 -5.26 0.33
CA GLY A 148 -15.02 -3.86 0.71
C GLY A 148 -13.67 -3.13 0.81
N GLU A 149 -12.59 -3.85 1.15
CA GLU A 149 -11.23 -3.31 1.17
C GLU A 149 -10.78 -2.85 -0.23
N ALA A 150 -11.05 -3.65 -1.27
CA ALA A 150 -10.73 -3.29 -2.66
C ALA A 150 -11.53 -2.07 -3.13
N GLN A 151 -12.84 -2.03 -2.84
CA GLN A 151 -13.69 -0.88 -3.16
C GLN A 151 -13.19 0.39 -2.46
N ALA A 152 -12.82 0.27 -1.18
CA ALA A 152 -12.30 1.40 -0.39
C ALA A 152 -10.94 1.89 -0.90
N ALA A 153 -10.05 1.00 -1.35
CA ALA A 153 -8.77 1.37 -1.93
C ALA A 153 -8.98 2.22 -3.18
N LYS A 154 -9.86 1.81 -4.10
CA LYS A 154 -10.21 2.59 -5.29
C LYS A 154 -10.82 3.95 -4.95
N ALA A 155 -11.76 3.99 -4.00
CA ALA A 155 -12.35 5.23 -3.51
C ALA A 155 -11.30 6.16 -2.88
N ASN A 156 -10.30 5.61 -2.19
CA ASN A 156 -9.21 6.38 -1.60
C ASN A 156 -8.33 7.04 -2.67
N VAL A 157 -8.14 6.42 -3.84
CA VAL A 157 -7.42 7.07 -4.95
C VAL A 157 -8.17 8.32 -5.41
N TYR A 158 -9.49 8.24 -5.60
CA TYR A 158 -10.32 9.41 -5.92
C TYR A 158 -10.21 10.49 -4.83
N TYR A 159 -10.32 10.09 -3.55
CA TYR A 159 -10.25 11.01 -2.44
C TYR A 159 -8.90 11.75 -2.36
N LYS A 160 -7.80 11.04 -2.50
CA LYS A 160 -6.45 11.61 -2.49
C LYS A 160 -6.21 12.50 -3.72
N GLY A 161 -6.63 12.08 -4.90
CA GLY A 161 -6.57 12.90 -6.11
C GLY A 161 -7.41 14.17 -5.98
N PHE A 162 -8.63 14.09 -5.43
CA PHE A 162 -9.44 15.26 -5.11
C PHE A 162 -8.71 16.22 -4.15
N GLN A 163 -8.12 15.69 -3.09
CA GLN A 163 -7.37 16.53 -2.13
C GLN A 163 -6.18 17.25 -2.77
N ALA A 164 -5.48 16.57 -3.69
CA ALA A 164 -4.30 17.13 -4.36
C ALA A 164 -4.65 18.15 -5.46
N CYS A 165 -5.73 17.89 -6.21
CA CYS A 165 -6.10 18.71 -7.37
C CYS A 165 -6.97 19.93 -7.03
N ARG A 166 -7.76 19.87 -5.96
CA ARG A 166 -8.66 20.97 -5.59
C ARG A 166 -7.90 22.25 -5.28
N SER A 167 -8.39 23.37 -5.80
CA SER A 167 -7.95 24.72 -5.46
C SER A 167 -8.94 25.41 -4.51
N GLY A 168 -8.78 26.72 -4.27
CA GLY A 168 -9.64 27.46 -3.32
C GLY A 168 -11.14 27.42 -3.63
N GLN A 169 -11.53 27.39 -4.92
CA GLN A 169 -12.94 27.26 -5.33
C GLN A 169 -13.17 25.85 -5.91
N ILE A 170 -14.16 25.14 -5.35
CA ILE A 170 -14.50 23.77 -5.78
C ILE A 170 -15.12 23.80 -7.17
N SER A 171 -14.44 23.21 -8.13
CA SER A 171 -14.87 23.09 -9.53
C SER A 171 -15.89 21.96 -9.73
N THR A 172 -16.47 21.89 -10.93
CA THR A 172 -17.34 20.75 -11.32
C THR A 172 -16.57 19.44 -11.28
N ASP A 173 -15.32 19.41 -11.77
CA ASP A 173 -14.50 18.20 -11.80
C ASP A 173 -14.12 17.74 -10.38
N ASP A 174 -13.81 18.68 -9.47
CA ASP A 174 -13.60 18.37 -8.05
C ASP A 174 -14.81 17.67 -7.44
N ARG A 175 -16.03 18.19 -7.73
CA ARG A 175 -17.29 17.60 -7.24
C ARG A 175 -17.55 16.21 -7.81
N VAL A 176 -17.25 15.98 -9.07
CA VAL A 176 -17.37 14.66 -9.71
C VAL A 176 -16.46 13.67 -9.01
N VAL A 177 -15.17 14.00 -8.83
CA VAL A 177 -14.20 13.09 -8.20
C VAL A 177 -14.51 12.87 -6.71
N ALA A 178 -14.91 13.91 -6.00
CA ALA A 178 -15.36 13.80 -4.60
C ALA A 178 -16.58 12.87 -4.46
N THR A 179 -17.52 12.92 -5.43
CA THR A 179 -18.70 12.04 -5.41
C THR A 179 -18.33 10.60 -5.73
N LEU A 180 -17.44 10.35 -6.70
CA LEU A 180 -16.92 9.00 -6.97
C LEU A 180 -16.22 8.41 -5.73
N ALA A 181 -15.46 9.24 -4.99
CA ALA A 181 -14.86 8.81 -3.72
C ALA A 181 -15.94 8.47 -2.67
N TYR A 182 -16.93 9.35 -2.50
CA TYR A 182 -18.01 9.16 -1.53
C TYR A 182 -18.81 7.87 -1.82
N ASP A 183 -19.25 7.69 -3.06
CA ASP A 183 -20.03 6.53 -3.49
C ASP A 183 -19.23 5.22 -3.30
N GLY A 184 -17.92 5.26 -3.59
CA GLY A 184 -17.04 4.12 -3.38
C GLY A 184 -16.84 3.78 -1.90
N PHE A 185 -16.67 4.76 -1.02
CA PHE A 185 -16.60 4.55 0.42
C PHE A 185 -17.94 4.04 0.99
N GLU A 186 -19.07 4.57 0.51
CA GLU A 186 -20.39 4.09 0.90
C GLU A 186 -20.59 2.62 0.49
N LYS A 187 -20.16 2.26 -0.72
CA LYS A 187 -20.19 0.87 -1.18
C LYS A 187 -19.32 -0.04 -0.30
N ALA A 188 -18.10 0.38 0.03
CA ALA A 188 -17.20 -0.36 0.90
C ALA A 188 -17.81 -0.59 2.30
N GLU A 189 -18.45 0.43 2.88
CA GLU A 189 -19.14 0.31 4.18
C GLU A 189 -20.30 -0.68 4.14
N LYS A 190 -21.10 -0.67 3.08
CA LYS A 190 -22.18 -1.67 2.87
C LYS A 190 -21.63 -3.10 2.77
N MET A 191 -20.35 -3.24 2.39
CA MET A 191 -19.62 -4.51 2.34
C MET A 191 -18.85 -4.83 3.63
N GLY A 192 -19.02 -4.01 4.68
CA GLY A 192 -18.44 -4.22 6.01
C GLY A 192 -17.06 -3.57 6.22
N PHE A 193 -16.54 -2.78 5.26
CA PHE A 193 -15.25 -2.12 5.40
C PHE A 193 -15.40 -0.62 5.65
N SER A 194 -15.11 -0.16 6.87
CA SER A 194 -15.41 1.21 7.36
C SER A 194 -14.18 2.06 7.69
N ARG A 195 -12.97 1.66 7.27
CA ARG A 195 -11.72 2.38 7.56
C ARG A 195 -11.76 3.86 7.18
N TYR A 196 -12.48 4.22 6.12
CA TYR A 196 -12.54 5.57 5.56
C TYR A 196 -13.83 6.34 5.89
N SER A 197 -14.59 5.93 6.90
CA SER A 197 -15.85 6.59 7.31
C SER A 197 -15.67 8.07 7.61
N ARG A 198 -14.54 8.47 8.24
CA ARG A 198 -14.24 9.89 8.48
C ARG A 198 -14.06 10.67 7.19
N SER A 199 -13.36 10.11 6.20
CA SER A 199 -13.17 10.76 4.89
C SER A 199 -14.49 10.89 4.15
N LYS A 200 -15.34 9.87 4.19
CA LYS A 200 -16.69 9.90 3.62
C LYS A 200 -17.55 10.98 4.27
N THR A 201 -17.60 11.03 5.62
CA THR A 201 -18.34 12.04 6.37
C THR A 201 -17.85 13.44 6.02
N TRP A 202 -16.54 13.66 5.97
CA TRP A 202 -15.97 14.94 5.59
C TRP A 202 -16.45 15.40 4.20
N LEU A 203 -16.48 14.50 3.20
CA LEU A 203 -16.95 14.80 1.85
C LEU A 203 -18.41 15.29 1.84
N SER A 204 -19.30 14.67 2.63
CA SER A 204 -20.71 15.04 2.71
C SER A 204 -20.96 16.35 3.47
N GLU A 205 -20.18 16.60 4.53
CA GLU A 205 -20.37 17.78 5.40
C GLU A 205 -19.80 19.07 4.80
N ASN A 206 -18.82 18.98 3.88
CA ASN A 206 -18.16 20.15 3.30
C ASN A 206 -18.73 20.59 1.95
N GLU A 207 -19.91 20.11 1.57
CA GLU A 207 -20.65 20.52 0.37
C GLU A 207 -19.84 20.38 -0.94
N VAL A 208 -18.91 19.42 -0.99
CA VAL A 208 -18.05 19.18 -2.14
C VAL A 208 -18.63 18.17 -3.15
N LEU A 209 -19.75 17.55 -2.83
CA LEU A 209 -20.37 16.54 -3.70
C LEU A 209 -21.12 17.19 -4.87
N PHE A 210 -21.17 16.44 -5.97
CA PHE A 210 -21.98 16.77 -7.13
C PHE A 210 -23.42 16.30 -6.88
N GLY A 211 -24.37 17.22 -6.91
CA GLY A 211 -25.76 16.93 -6.63
C GLY A 211 -26.74 17.55 -7.62
N LYS A 212 -28.01 17.54 -7.28
CA LYS A 212 -29.11 18.05 -8.09
C LYS A 212 -28.89 19.51 -8.55
N ALA A 213 -28.41 20.39 -7.69
CA ALA A 213 -28.17 21.79 -8.02
C ALA A 213 -27.10 21.93 -9.12
N GLN A 214 -26.01 21.20 -9.01
CA GLN A 214 -24.94 21.17 -10.00
C GLN A 214 -25.45 20.59 -11.32
N TRP A 215 -26.20 19.48 -11.27
CA TRP A 215 -26.81 18.88 -12.46
C TRP A 215 -27.73 19.86 -13.18
N PHE A 216 -28.56 20.61 -12.43
CA PHE A 216 -29.46 21.60 -13.03
C PHE A 216 -28.73 22.70 -13.79
N MET A 217 -27.53 23.06 -13.36
CA MET A 217 -26.67 24.09 -14.01
C MET A 217 -25.87 23.57 -15.20
N MET A 218 -25.87 22.27 -15.49
CA MET A 218 -25.13 21.70 -16.61
C MET A 218 -25.72 22.05 -17.98
N ASP A 219 -24.87 22.07 -19.01
CA ASP A 219 -25.26 22.27 -20.40
C ASP A 219 -26.25 21.20 -20.88
N ALA A 220 -27.08 21.58 -21.85
CA ALA A 220 -28.06 20.66 -22.45
C ALA A 220 -27.40 19.39 -23.02
N ASN A 221 -26.22 19.50 -23.63
CA ASN A 221 -25.48 18.35 -24.16
C ASN A 221 -25.09 17.34 -23.06
N ILE A 222 -24.66 17.83 -21.89
CA ILE A 222 -24.35 16.99 -20.73
C ILE A 222 -25.61 16.33 -20.20
N LYS A 223 -26.69 17.10 -20.05
CA LYS A 223 -27.98 16.57 -19.62
C LYS A 223 -28.53 15.49 -20.55
N ASN A 224 -28.41 15.69 -21.86
CA ASN A 224 -28.87 14.74 -22.88
C ASN A 224 -28.08 13.42 -22.84
N ARG A 225 -26.76 13.46 -22.60
CA ARG A 225 -25.95 12.23 -22.48
C ARG A 225 -26.10 11.52 -21.15
N GLY A 226 -26.65 12.17 -20.11
CA GLY A 226 -26.99 11.56 -18.84
C GLY A 226 -25.82 11.31 -17.88
N TYR A 227 -24.64 11.88 -18.13
CA TYR A 227 -23.47 11.74 -17.25
C TYR A 227 -22.50 12.92 -17.35
N VAL A 228 -21.66 13.08 -16.32
CA VAL A 228 -20.55 14.03 -16.28
C VAL A 228 -19.22 13.29 -16.26
N LYS A 229 -18.24 13.81 -16.98
CA LYS A 229 -16.83 13.38 -16.93
C LYS A 229 -15.95 14.56 -16.53
N THR A 230 -14.82 14.25 -15.91
CA THR A 230 -13.74 15.23 -15.69
C THR A 230 -13.13 15.68 -17.01
N THR A 231 -12.70 16.92 -17.06
CA THR A 231 -12.13 17.59 -18.24
C THR A 231 -10.79 18.25 -17.99
N THR A 232 -10.44 18.51 -16.73
CA THR A 232 -9.18 19.15 -16.35
C THR A 232 -8.01 18.16 -16.35
N SER A 233 -6.81 18.68 -16.66
CA SER A 233 -5.60 17.84 -16.76
C SER A 233 -5.24 17.12 -15.47
N CYS A 234 -5.54 17.71 -14.30
CA CYS A 234 -5.26 17.09 -13.00
C CYS A 234 -6.05 15.80 -12.78
N TYR A 235 -7.19 15.65 -13.45
CA TYR A 235 -8.06 14.48 -13.37
C TYR A 235 -8.08 13.63 -14.65
N ASN A 236 -7.08 13.76 -15.53
CA ASN A 236 -7.03 12.99 -16.78
C ASN A 236 -6.94 11.48 -16.60
N TRP A 237 -6.52 11.03 -15.41
CA TRP A 237 -6.47 9.63 -14.99
C TRP A 237 -7.84 9.06 -14.58
N VAL A 238 -8.85 9.91 -14.34
CA VAL A 238 -10.20 9.48 -13.96
C VAL A 238 -10.93 8.99 -15.20
N GLY A 239 -10.90 7.69 -15.43
CA GLY A 239 -11.59 7.05 -16.56
C GLY A 239 -13.10 6.93 -16.38
N GLU A 240 -13.60 6.99 -15.16
CA GLU A 240 -14.99 6.82 -14.82
C GLU A 240 -15.83 8.08 -15.06
N ARG A 241 -17.13 7.88 -15.18
CA ARG A 241 -18.13 8.93 -15.33
C ARG A 241 -19.11 8.90 -14.18
N LEU A 242 -19.52 10.07 -13.73
CA LEU A 242 -20.62 10.20 -12.78
C LEU A 242 -21.94 10.22 -13.54
N ASN A 243 -22.70 9.15 -13.43
CA ASN A 243 -24.02 9.05 -14.05
C ASN A 243 -25.05 9.89 -13.28
N LYS A 244 -26.05 10.41 -14.02
CA LYS A 244 -27.20 11.08 -13.42
C LYS A 244 -27.87 10.15 -12.41
N GLN A 245 -28.03 10.63 -11.20
CA GLN A 245 -28.70 9.88 -10.13
C GLN A 245 -30.21 10.09 -10.14
N SER A 246 -30.93 9.15 -9.51
CA SER A 246 -32.38 9.28 -9.31
C SER A 246 -32.68 10.54 -8.49
N GLY A 247 -33.59 11.38 -8.99
CA GLY A 247 -33.95 12.63 -8.31
C GLY A 247 -33.19 13.89 -8.74
N TRP A 248 -32.25 13.80 -9.67
CA TRP A 248 -31.60 14.96 -10.30
C TRP A 248 -32.42 15.52 -11.49
#